data_08ec8b9c58e27196274e6a523bf3dafa
#
_entry.id   08ec8b9c58e27196274e6a523bf3dafa
#
_cell.length_a   1.000
_cell.length_b   1.000
_cell.length_c   1.000
_cell.angle_alpha   90.00
_cell.angle_beta   90.00
_cell.angle_gamma   90.00
#
_symmetry.space_group_name_H-M   'P 1'
#
loop_
_entity.id
_entity.type
_entity.pdbx_description
1 polymer ?
#
loop_
_entity_poly.entity_id
_entity_poly.type
_entity_poly.pdbx_seq_one_letter_code
_entity_poly.pdbx_strand_id
1 'polypeptide(L)'
;MTSRHLAWALALLSCAWAGAQSPELAGVRISLDPATARAGLRVTRAAPFELRVQVERREDAQALALLVELPKTGREVWPANDVEVRDATGKALLVERSGIEWEKLRIPLPSGLETCVVQAVEPPGGWPRATPEGERRLEANGLQVRLAPWPQGKQAALSLRFDDSHPSHLDTVIPILREYGFKGSFMVNPGPKEPGSRQNFSFELRQAEWAAAVQSGAIELANHSAHHRGARDDADMDREIGDAAAAIRRLLPGGSPLLALNLGGGTRWQTSRTLRHYLDRHQLFDASSGSLGMDDVYGGRVEALRVALERHLERGLWCRVHYHSIGEGLAASEANFRAALDLVRQQQDKLWIAGMSEIHQYQTALASARLRQEDATTGRLTFKLEVGTDPALYAQPLSLEVTPPAGAKRVVLVREGGVEIAPQAGSPLRFALPPRPALYQLRTEP
;
A
#
# COMPACT_ATOMS: atom_id res chain seq x y z
N MET A 1 9.23 -1.03 -39.75
CA MET A 1 7.82 -1.23 -40.07
C MET A 1 7.55 -2.72 -40.21
N THR A 2 7.04 -3.38 -39.21
CA THR A 2 6.33 -4.67 -39.31
C THR A 2 5.51 -4.80 -38.03
N SER A 3 4.25 -4.46 -38.13
CA SER A 3 3.23 -4.67 -37.10
C SER A 3 2.98 -6.17 -36.90
N ARG A 4 3.32 -6.70 -35.74
CA ARG A 4 2.87 -8.03 -35.30
C ARG A 4 1.52 -7.87 -34.59
N HIS A 5 0.45 -8.09 -35.34
CA HIS A 5 -0.85 -8.39 -34.78
C HIS A 5 -0.79 -9.76 -34.11
N LEU A 6 -0.74 -9.80 -32.76
CA LEU A 6 -1.03 -11.02 -32.01
C LEU A 6 -2.55 -11.23 -32.07
N ALA A 7 -2.97 -12.19 -32.87
CA ALA A 7 -4.32 -12.73 -32.83
C ALA A 7 -4.49 -13.52 -31.52
N TRP A 8 -5.33 -13.03 -30.62
CA TRP A 8 -5.73 -13.73 -29.41
C TRP A 8 -6.80 -14.76 -29.78
N ALA A 9 -6.44 -16.04 -29.72
CA ALA A 9 -7.42 -17.11 -29.86
C ALA A 9 -8.34 -17.14 -28.62
N LEU A 10 -9.62 -16.92 -28.81
CA LEU A 10 -10.68 -17.14 -27.81
C LEU A 10 -10.68 -18.63 -27.45
N ALA A 11 -10.11 -18.97 -26.29
CA ALA A 11 -10.23 -20.31 -25.73
C ALA A 11 -11.61 -20.45 -25.05
N LEU A 12 -12.58 -20.95 -25.77
CA LEU A 12 -13.85 -21.42 -25.24
C LEU A 12 -13.62 -22.77 -24.51
N LEU A 13 -13.37 -22.72 -23.22
CA LEU A 13 -13.40 -23.90 -22.36
C LEU A 13 -14.84 -24.09 -21.86
N SER A 14 -15.59 -24.94 -22.53
CA SER A 14 -16.88 -25.45 -22.06
C SER A 14 -16.61 -26.63 -21.12
N CYS A 15 -16.68 -26.39 -19.79
CA CYS A 15 -16.69 -27.50 -18.84
C CYS A 15 -18.08 -28.12 -18.77
N ALA A 16 -18.18 -29.35 -19.22
CA ALA A 16 -19.35 -30.19 -19.07
C ALA A 16 -19.52 -30.65 -17.61
N TRP A 17 -20.75 -30.84 -17.21
CA TRP A 17 -21.26 -31.35 -15.96
C TRP A 17 -20.40 -32.44 -15.29
N ALA A 18 -19.70 -32.09 -14.24
CA ALA A 18 -19.26 -33.04 -13.20
C ALA A 18 -19.27 -32.29 -11.85
N GLY A 19 -19.74 -32.93 -10.79
CA GLY A 19 -19.94 -32.32 -9.49
C GLY A 19 -18.72 -31.59 -8.96
N ALA A 20 -18.99 -30.38 -8.41
CA ALA A 20 -18.18 -29.65 -7.44
C ALA A 20 -16.68 -29.40 -7.73
N GLN A 21 -16.23 -29.24 -8.95
CA GLN A 21 -14.94 -28.63 -9.22
C GLN A 21 -15.15 -27.13 -9.52
N SER A 22 -14.57 -26.28 -8.68
CA SER A 22 -14.54 -24.83 -8.91
C SER A 22 -13.77 -24.55 -10.19
N PRO A 23 -14.36 -23.94 -11.23
CA PRO A 23 -13.63 -23.60 -12.43
C PRO A 23 -12.51 -22.61 -12.08
N GLU A 24 -11.30 -22.91 -12.51
CA GLU A 24 -10.15 -22.01 -12.43
C GLU A 24 -9.82 -21.51 -13.82
N LEU A 25 -9.84 -20.21 -14.01
CA LEU A 25 -9.48 -19.57 -15.27
C LEU A 25 -8.51 -18.42 -15.01
N ALA A 26 -7.33 -18.45 -15.59
CA ALA A 26 -6.29 -17.44 -15.41
C ALA A 26 -5.91 -17.22 -13.93
N GLY A 27 -5.88 -18.30 -13.11
CA GLY A 27 -5.58 -18.23 -11.68
C GLY A 27 -6.74 -17.71 -10.81
N VAL A 28 -7.87 -17.33 -11.39
CA VAL A 28 -9.08 -16.93 -10.63
C VAL A 28 -9.87 -18.18 -10.26
N ARG A 29 -10.16 -18.35 -8.97
CA ARG A 29 -11.02 -19.42 -8.46
C ARG A 29 -12.45 -18.90 -8.29
N ILE A 30 -13.43 -19.67 -8.79
CA ILE A 30 -14.84 -19.30 -8.75
C ILE A 30 -15.66 -20.49 -8.24
N SER A 31 -16.53 -20.22 -7.25
CA SER A 31 -17.43 -21.23 -6.68
C SER A 31 -18.77 -20.62 -6.27
N LEU A 32 -19.74 -21.48 -5.98
CA LEU A 32 -21.05 -21.07 -5.44
C LEU A 32 -21.07 -21.19 -3.91
N ASP A 33 -21.84 -20.31 -3.28
CA ASP A 33 -22.18 -20.35 -1.86
C ASP A 33 -23.72 -20.38 -1.72
N PRO A 34 -24.31 -21.42 -1.10
CA PRO A 34 -23.62 -22.61 -0.58
C PRO A 34 -23.07 -23.53 -1.69
N ALA A 35 -21.98 -24.24 -1.39
CA ALA A 35 -21.34 -25.18 -2.34
C ALA A 35 -22.25 -26.33 -2.77
N THR A 36 -23.34 -26.58 -2.03
CA THR A 36 -24.37 -27.56 -2.33
C THR A 36 -25.46 -27.05 -3.26
N ALA A 37 -25.32 -25.82 -3.73
CA ALA A 37 -26.33 -25.19 -4.59
C ALA A 37 -26.52 -25.97 -5.90
N ARG A 38 -27.78 -26.19 -6.27
CA ARG A 38 -28.15 -26.80 -7.54
C ARG A 38 -28.13 -25.77 -8.67
N ALA A 39 -26.92 -25.34 -9.04
CA ALA A 39 -26.72 -24.42 -10.15
C ALA A 39 -25.45 -24.80 -10.93
N GLY A 40 -25.45 -24.53 -12.23
CA GLY A 40 -24.30 -24.64 -13.10
C GLY A 40 -23.53 -23.31 -13.21
N LEU A 41 -22.22 -23.39 -13.38
CA LEU A 41 -21.38 -22.22 -13.67
C LEU A 41 -20.70 -22.40 -15.02
N ARG A 42 -20.76 -21.36 -15.83
CA ARG A 42 -19.97 -21.23 -17.05
C ARG A 42 -19.15 -19.96 -16.97
N VAL A 43 -17.83 -20.08 -17.05
CA VAL A 43 -16.91 -18.95 -16.95
C VAL A 43 -16.17 -18.81 -18.29
N THR A 44 -16.15 -17.60 -18.82
CA THR A 44 -15.41 -17.26 -20.04
C THR A 44 -14.55 -16.03 -19.80
N ARG A 45 -13.34 -16.02 -20.34
CA ARG A 45 -12.47 -14.85 -20.33
C ARG A 45 -12.82 -13.99 -21.55
N ALA A 46 -13.20 -12.72 -21.33
CA ALA A 46 -13.54 -11.79 -22.39
C ALA A 46 -12.35 -10.88 -22.76
N ALA A 47 -11.52 -10.51 -21.75
CA ALA A 47 -10.31 -9.71 -21.95
C ALA A 47 -9.28 -10.01 -20.81
N PRO A 48 -8.06 -9.46 -20.86
CA PRO A 48 -7.19 -9.41 -19.69
C PRO A 48 -7.95 -8.76 -18.52
N PHE A 49 -7.96 -9.43 -17.36
CA PHE A 49 -8.68 -8.95 -16.17
C PHE A 49 -10.20 -8.74 -16.36
N GLU A 50 -10.83 -9.52 -17.25
CA GLU A 50 -12.28 -9.53 -17.44
C GLU A 50 -12.78 -10.96 -17.59
N LEU A 51 -13.69 -11.36 -16.71
CA LEU A 51 -14.37 -12.65 -16.73
C LEU A 51 -15.87 -12.45 -16.80
N ARG A 52 -16.53 -13.20 -17.69
CA ARG A 52 -17.98 -13.32 -17.74
C ARG A 52 -18.38 -14.63 -17.09
N VAL A 53 -19.24 -14.55 -16.10
CA VAL A 53 -19.77 -15.69 -15.36
C VAL A 53 -21.26 -15.81 -15.64
N GLN A 54 -21.67 -16.97 -16.16
CA GLN A 54 -23.07 -17.33 -16.35
C GLN A 54 -23.45 -18.36 -15.28
N VAL A 55 -24.63 -18.17 -14.68
CA VAL A 55 -25.17 -19.00 -13.62
C VAL A 55 -26.48 -19.62 -14.12
N GLU A 56 -26.50 -20.92 -14.28
CA GLU A 56 -27.68 -21.68 -14.67
C GLU A 56 -28.38 -22.23 -13.41
N ARG A 57 -29.43 -21.55 -12.96
CA ARG A 57 -30.19 -21.96 -11.77
C ARG A 57 -31.16 -23.08 -12.10
N ARG A 58 -31.34 -24.03 -11.16
CA ARG A 58 -32.48 -24.93 -11.14
C ARG A 58 -33.60 -24.33 -10.27
N GLU A 59 -34.83 -24.65 -10.56
CA GLU A 59 -36.06 -23.99 -10.04
C GLU A 59 -36.15 -23.88 -8.51
N ASP A 60 -35.39 -24.63 -7.73
CA ASP A 60 -35.44 -24.67 -6.25
C ASP A 60 -34.29 -23.92 -5.58
N ALA A 61 -33.53 -23.11 -6.31
CA ALA A 61 -32.33 -22.50 -5.75
C ALA A 61 -32.65 -21.35 -4.77
N GLN A 62 -32.37 -21.58 -3.48
CA GLN A 62 -32.37 -20.56 -2.43
C GLN A 62 -31.36 -19.42 -2.76
N ALA A 63 -31.27 -18.42 -1.88
CA ALA A 63 -30.33 -17.33 -2.03
C ALA A 63 -28.90 -17.84 -2.34
N LEU A 64 -28.37 -17.47 -3.49
CA LEU A 64 -27.06 -17.86 -3.97
C LEU A 64 -26.10 -16.68 -3.91
N ALA A 65 -24.83 -16.99 -3.68
CA ALA A 65 -23.75 -16.06 -3.95
C ALA A 65 -22.65 -16.73 -4.78
N LEU A 66 -21.95 -15.94 -5.56
CA LEU A 66 -20.73 -16.32 -6.24
C LEU A 66 -19.53 -15.92 -5.38
N LEU A 67 -18.64 -16.86 -5.10
CA LEU A 67 -17.35 -16.60 -4.48
C LEU A 67 -16.29 -16.52 -5.56
N VAL A 68 -15.56 -15.42 -5.60
CA VAL A 68 -14.46 -15.20 -6.56
C VAL A 68 -13.21 -14.88 -5.78
N GLU A 69 -12.14 -15.63 -6.01
CA GLU A 69 -10.83 -15.34 -5.43
C GLU A 69 -9.85 -14.99 -6.55
N LEU A 70 -9.35 -13.76 -6.50
CA LEU A 70 -8.42 -13.20 -7.48
C LEU A 70 -6.97 -13.56 -7.10
N PRO A 71 -6.10 -13.90 -8.07
CA PRO A 71 -4.71 -14.27 -7.78
C PRO A 71 -3.89 -13.05 -7.31
N LYS A 72 -3.18 -13.23 -6.19
CA LYS A 72 -2.22 -12.26 -5.62
C LYS A 72 -0.81 -12.44 -6.15
N THR A 73 -0.50 -13.59 -6.72
CA THR A 73 0.84 -13.98 -7.19
C THR A 73 0.72 -14.75 -8.50
N GLY A 74 1.84 -14.92 -9.20
CA GLY A 74 1.87 -15.69 -10.44
C GLY A 74 2.02 -14.81 -11.68
N ARG A 75 1.61 -15.36 -12.84
CA ARG A 75 1.77 -14.65 -14.13
C ARG A 75 0.78 -13.52 -14.33
N GLU A 76 -0.41 -13.62 -13.75
CA GLU A 76 -1.49 -12.65 -13.91
C GLU A 76 -2.02 -12.27 -12.52
N VAL A 77 -1.38 -11.28 -11.92
CA VAL A 77 -1.85 -10.68 -10.65
C VAL A 77 -2.96 -9.70 -10.98
N TRP A 78 -4.13 -9.89 -10.39
CA TRP A 78 -5.25 -8.99 -10.57
C TRP A 78 -5.09 -7.75 -9.69
N PRO A 79 -5.39 -6.55 -10.22
CA PRO A 79 -5.40 -5.32 -9.42
C PRO A 79 -6.68 -5.28 -8.57
N ALA A 80 -6.70 -6.00 -7.45
CA ALA A 80 -7.90 -6.24 -6.63
C ALA A 80 -8.60 -4.95 -6.19
N ASN A 81 -7.85 -3.85 -5.99
CA ASN A 81 -8.39 -2.55 -5.61
C ASN A 81 -9.16 -1.85 -6.74
N ASP A 82 -8.99 -2.31 -7.96
CA ASP A 82 -9.60 -1.73 -9.16
C ASP A 82 -10.68 -2.66 -9.76
N VAL A 83 -11.05 -3.74 -9.06
CA VAL A 83 -12.05 -4.71 -9.53
C VAL A 83 -13.45 -4.31 -9.10
N GLU A 84 -14.36 -4.30 -10.06
CA GLU A 84 -15.80 -4.18 -9.88
C GLU A 84 -16.55 -5.36 -10.52
N VAL A 85 -17.83 -5.48 -10.20
CA VAL A 85 -18.71 -6.50 -10.78
C VAL A 85 -19.95 -5.82 -11.37
N ARG A 86 -20.34 -6.20 -12.58
CA ARG A 86 -21.51 -5.68 -13.28
C ARG A 86 -22.45 -6.81 -13.71
N ASP A 87 -23.74 -6.50 -13.82
CA ASP A 87 -24.70 -7.38 -14.47
C ASP A 87 -24.60 -7.32 -16.01
N ALA A 88 -25.43 -8.10 -16.71
CA ALA A 88 -25.46 -8.13 -18.17
C ALA A 88 -25.87 -6.79 -18.82
N THR A 89 -26.53 -5.89 -18.07
CA THR A 89 -26.93 -4.55 -18.55
C THR A 89 -25.84 -3.50 -18.34
N GLY A 90 -24.74 -3.87 -17.64
CA GLY A 90 -23.65 -2.97 -17.27
C GLY A 90 -23.88 -2.24 -15.93
N LYS A 91 -24.94 -2.55 -15.19
CA LYS A 91 -25.17 -2.00 -13.88
C LYS A 91 -24.22 -2.62 -12.84
N ALA A 92 -23.54 -1.78 -12.05
CA ALA A 92 -22.66 -2.25 -11.00
C ALA A 92 -23.44 -2.98 -9.88
N LEU A 93 -22.88 -4.10 -9.44
CA LEU A 93 -23.44 -4.95 -8.39
C LEU A 93 -22.76 -4.68 -7.06
N LEU A 94 -23.55 -4.75 -5.99
CA LEU A 94 -23.02 -4.70 -4.63
C LEU A 94 -22.25 -5.98 -4.36
N VAL A 95 -20.99 -5.85 -3.94
CA VAL A 95 -20.07 -6.97 -3.66
C VAL A 95 -19.60 -6.90 -2.22
N GLU A 96 -19.63 -8.02 -1.51
CA GLU A 96 -19.10 -8.13 -0.16
C GLU A 96 -17.65 -8.60 -0.20
N ARG A 97 -16.78 -7.96 0.61
CA ARG A 97 -15.37 -8.29 0.77
C ARG A 97 -14.95 -8.24 2.24
N SER A 98 -13.92 -9.01 2.59
CA SER A 98 -13.23 -8.86 3.88
C SER A 98 -12.25 -7.69 3.84
N GLY A 99 -12.12 -6.95 4.94
CA GLY A 99 -11.19 -5.82 5.02
C GLY A 99 -9.72 -6.17 4.79
N ILE A 100 -9.30 -7.40 5.06
CA ILE A 100 -7.91 -7.87 4.90
C ILE A 100 -7.68 -8.84 3.73
N GLU A 101 -8.75 -9.26 3.06
CA GLU A 101 -8.73 -10.19 1.92
C GLU A 101 -9.55 -9.58 0.77
N TRP A 102 -9.18 -8.38 0.34
CA TRP A 102 -9.93 -7.61 -0.65
C TRP A 102 -10.05 -8.30 -2.01
N GLU A 103 -9.15 -9.22 -2.31
CA GLU A 103 -9.17 -10.08 -3.49
C GLU A 103 -10.23 -11.19 -3.45
N LYS A 104 -10.86 -11.44 -2.29
CA LYS A 104 -11.96 -12.39 -2.14
C LYS A 104 -13.29 -11.65 -2.18
N LEU A 105 -14.06 -11.93 -3.23
CA LEU A 105 -15.35 -11.32 -3.49
C LEU A 105 -16.47 -12.31 -3.19
N ARG A 106 -17.49 -11.88 -2.48
CA ARG A 106 -18.78 -12.56 -2.38
C ARG A 106 -19.84 -11.71 -3.07
N ILE A 107 -20.39 -12.24 -4.16
CA ILE A 107 -21.33 -11.54 -5.03
C ILE A 107 -22.72 -12.15 -4.81
N PRO A 108 -23.64 -11.45 -4.12
CA PRO A 108 -25.02 -11.93 -4.00
C PRO A 108 -25.66 -12.05 -5.37
N LEU A 109 -26.32 -13.17 -5.61
CA LEU A 109 -27.00 -13.46 -6.86
C LEU A 109 -28.53 -13.48 -6.61
N PRO A 110 -29.22 -12.34 -6.72
CA PRO A 110 -30.69 -12.33 -6.63
C PRO A 110 -31.32 -13.15 -7.73
N SER A 111 -32.59 -13.53 -7.55
CA SER A 111 -33.36 -14.22 -8.61
C SER A 111 -33.39 -13.36 -9.89
N GLY A 112 -33.18 -14.01 -11.04
CA GLY A 112 -33.10 -13.32 -12.33
C GLY A 112 -31.73 -12.78 -12.72
N LEU A 113 -30.72 -12.81 -11.82
CA LEU A 113 -29.33 -12.55 -12.20
C LEU A 113 -28.68 -13.81 -12.73
N GLU A 114 -28.58 -13.93 -14.05
CA GLU A 114 -28.00 -15.09 -14.74
C GLU A 114 -26.58 -14.85 -15.25
N THR A 115 -26.17 -13.60 -15.36
CA THR A 115 -24.85 -13.24 -15.89
C THR A 115 -24.28 -12.09 -15.10
N CYS A 116 -23.00 -12.21 -14.70
CA CYS A 116 -22.22 -11.10 -14.20
C CYS A 116 -20.84 -11.04 -14.86
N VAL A 117 -20.26 -9.84 -14.89
CA VAL A 117 -18.93 -9.56 -15.39
C VAL A 117 -18.08 -9.09 -14.22
N VAL A 118 -17.01 -9.84 -13.95
CA VAL A 118 -15.96 -9.45 -12.98
C VAL A 118 -14.84 -8.82 -13.79
N GLN A 119 -14.56 -7.56 -13.57
CA GLN A 119 -13.57 -6.83 -14.38
C GLN A 119 -12.71 -5.89 -13.52
N ALA A 120 -11.46 -5.72 -13.95
CA ALA A 120 -10.63 -4.64 -13.44
C ALA A 120 -10.83 -3.39 -14.31
N VAL A 121 -11.08 -2.26 -13.64
CA VAL A 121 -11.26 -0.96 -14.30
C VAL A 121 -9.92 -0.26 -14.34
N GLU A 122 -9.43 -0.01 -15.55
CA GLU A 122 -8.18 0.73 -15.72
C GLU A 122 -8.35 2.17 -15.25
N PRO A 123 -7.48 2.66 -14.34
CA PRO A 123 -7.55 4.03 -13.86
C PRO A 123 -7.25 5.04 -14.98
N PRO A 124 -7.74 6.28 -14.88
CA PRO A 124 -7.37 7.34 -15.81
C PRO A 124 -5.85 7.48 -15.93
N GLY A 125 -5.31 7.39 -17.13
CA GLY A 125 -3.86 7.41 -17.38
C GLY A 125 -3.20 6.02 -17.42
N GLY A 126 -3.97 4.95 -17.28
CA GLY A 126 -3.50 3.57 -17.34
C GLY A 126 -2.99 3.04 -16.00
N TRP A 127 -2.66 1.74 -15.98
CA TRP A 127 -2.04 1.11 -14.83
C TRP A 127 -0.68 1.72 -14.54
N PRO A 128 -0.34 2.07 -13.28
CA PRO A 128 0.98 2.55 -12.92
C PRO A 128 2.07 1.58 -13.37
N ARG A 129 3.02 2.06 -14.15
CA ARG A 129 4.18 1.29 -14.58
C ARG A 129 5.41 1.84 -13.89
N ALA A 130 6.14 0.96 -13.22
CA ALA A 130 7.41 1.35 -12.64
C ALA A 130 8.40 1.73 -13.76
N THR A 131 9.08 2.85 -13.58
CA THR A 131 10.20 3.26 -14.45
C THR A 131 11.30 2.21 -14.36
N PRO A 132 11.87 1.76 -15.49
CA PRO A 132 13.00 0.86 -15.50
C PRO A 132 14.16 1.39 -14.65
N GLU A 133 14.86 0.52 -13.94
CA GLU A 133 15.98 0.92 -13.07
C GLU A 133 17.07 1.67 -13.85
N GLY A 134 17.32 1.30 -15.13
CA GLY A 134 18.26 1.97 -15.99
C GLY A 134 17.96 3.46 -16.21
N GLU A 135 16.70 3.87 -16.18
CA GLU A 135 16.29 5.26 -16.33
C GLU A 135 16.43 6.09 -15.03
N ARG A 136 16.77 5.45 -13.93
CA ARG A 136 17.03 6.09 -12.62
C ARG A 136 18.51 6.29 -12.33
N ARG A 137 19.38 6.11 -13.34
CA ARG A 137 20.83 6.31 -13.25
C ARG A 137 21.38 6.97 -14.50
N LEU A 138 22.45 7.74 -14.34
CA LEU A 138 23.23 8.32 -15.42
C LEU A 138 24.72 8.12 -15.15
N GLU A 139 25.49 7.96 -16.22
CA GLU A 139 26.94 7.92 -16.17
C GLU A 139 27.49 8.80 -17.30
N ALA A 140 28.31 9.77 -16.93
CA ALA A 140 28.95 10.67 -17.90
C ALA A 140 30.28 11.18 -17.37
N ASN A 141 31.35 11.07 -18.18
CA ASN A 141 32.67 11.62 -17.87
C ASN A 141 33.25 11.23 -16.48
N GLY A 142 32.98 9.97 -16.04
CA GLY A 142 33.41 9.45 -14.74
C GLY A 142 32.51 9.85 -13.56
N LEU A 143 31.50 10.67 -13.80
CA LEU A 143 30.43 10.94 -12.85
C LEU A 143 29.36 9.86 -12.97
N GLN A 144 28.98 9.25 -11.84
CA GLN A 144 27.84 8.34 -11.76
C GLN A 144 26.81 8.91 -10.80
N VAL A 145 25.56 8.96 -11.21
CA VAL A 145 24.42 9.38 -10.39
C VAL A 145 23.31 8.35 -10.48
N ARG A 146 22.66 8.08 -9.34
CA ARG A 146 21.47 7.22 -9.31
C ARG A 146 20.48 7.64 -8.23
N LEU A 147 19.21 7.42 -8.48
CA LEU A 147 18.21 7.49 -7.42
C LEU A 147 18.31 6.22 -6.56
N ALA A 148 18.54 6.42 -5.27
CA ALA A 148 18.69 5.31 -4.32
C ALA A 148 17.35 4.60 -4.09
N PRO A 149 17.36 3.26 -3.86
CA PRO A 149 16.13 2.53 -3.52
C PRO A 149 15.53 2.99 -2.18
N TRP A 150 16.35 3.45 -1.25
CA TRP A 150 15.98 3.98 0.05
C TRP A 150 16.81 5.21 0.42
N PRO A 151 16.30 6.14 1.25
CA PRO A 151 17.03 7.31 1.66
C PRO A 151 18.22 6.97 2.57
N GLN A 152 19.15 7.90 2.71
CA GLN A 152 20.29 7.83 3.63
C GLN A 152 21.20 6.60 3.44
N GLY A 153 21.15 5.93 2.28
CA GLY A 153 21.91 4.70 2.02
C GLY A 153 21.44 3.47 2.75
N LYS A 154 20.20 3.49 3.21
CA LYS A 154 19.57 2.33 3.84
C LYS A 154 19.36 1.21 2.82
N GLN A 155 19.37 -0.03 3.30
CA GLN A 155 19.21 -1.22 2.47
C GLN A 155 17.75 -1.65 2.33
N ALA A 156 16.95 -1.41 3.37
CA ALA A 156 15.52 -1.72 3.40
C ALA A 156 14.76 -0.68 4.24
N ALA A 157 13.44 -0.73 4.23
CA ALA A 157 12.60 0.08 5.10
C ALA A 157 11.82 -0.77 6.10
N LEU A 158 11.45 -0.18 7.22
CA LEU A 158 10.59 -0.78 8.23
C LEU A 158 9.53 0.24 8.69
N SER A 159 8.27 -0.20 8.78
CA SER A 159 7.22 0.52 9.49
C SER A 159 6.64 -0.30 10.62
N LEU A 160 6.42 0.38 11.76
CA LEU A 160 5.76 -0.16 12.95
C LEU A 160 4.33 0.37 12.97
N ARG A 161 3.34 -0.52 12.80
CA ARG A 161 1.92 -0.19 12.77
C ARG A 161 1.23 -0.65 14.05
N PHE A 162 0.28 0.16 14.54
CA PHE A 162 -0.52 -0.09 15.73
C PHE A 162 -1.99 0.16 15.41
N ASP A 163 -2.83 -0.88 15.55
CA ASP A 163 -4.23 -0.87 15.12
C ASP A 163 -5.19 -0.59 16.29
N ASP A 164 -6.41 -0.11 16.02
CA ASP A 164 -7.57 0.01 16.92
C ASP A 164 -7.54 1.16 17.93
N SER A 165 -6.68 2.16 17.82
CA SER A 165 -6.63 3.28 18.80
C SER A 165 -6.62 2.83 20.26
N HIS A 166 -5.98 1.71 20.60
CA HIS A 166 -6.00 1.15 21.95
C HIS A 166 -5.38 2.12 22.97
N PRO A 167 -5.90 2.24 24.21
CA PRO A 167 -5.32 3.10 25.25
C PRO A 167 -3.82 2.88 25.47
N SER A 168 -3.33 1.64 25.43
CA SER A 168 -1.92 1.31 25.58
C SER A 168 -1.00 1.97 24.52
N HIS A 169 -1.57 2.44 23.39
CA HIS A 169 -0.78 3.15 22.41
C HIS A 169 -0.24 4.48 22.97
N LEU A 170 -1.07 5.23 23.71
CA LEU A 170 -0.66 6.46 24.36
C LEU A 170 0.13 6.20 25.64
N ASP A 171 -0.28 5.20 26.42
CA ASP A 171 0.26 4.98 27.77
C ASP A 171 1.58 4.20 27.77
N THR A 172 1.79 3.31 26.80
CA THR A 172 2.92 2.39 26.74
C THR A 172 3.72 2.51 25.45
N VAL A 173 3.05 2.40 24.27
CA VAL A 173 3.75 2.28 22.98
C VAL A 173 4.53 3.54 22.63
N ILE A 174 3.86 4.72 22.66
CA ILE A 174 4.49 5.97 22.27
C ILE A 174 5.67 6.34 23.18
N PRO A 175 5.58 6.21 24.53
CA PRO A 175 6.73 6.35 25.40
C PRO A 175 7.90 5.44 25.03
N ILE A 176 7.65 4.14 24.81
CA ILE A 176 8.70 3.19 24.44
C ILE A 176 9.31 3.54 23.08
N LEU A 177 8.50 3.85 22.04
CA LEU A 177 9.04 4.25 20.74
C LEU A 177 9.95 5.46 20.84
N ARG A 178 9.61 6.43 21.70
CA ARG A 178 10.48 7.62 21.98
C ARG A 178 11.81 7.22 22.61
N GLU A 179 11.83 6.25 23.54
CA GLU A 179 13.07 5.71 24.14
C GLU A 179 14.01 5.13 23.07
N TYR A 180 13.43 4.49 22.04
CA TYR A 180 14.17 3.92 20.91
C TYR A 180 14.49 4.91 19.79
N GLY A 181 13.87 6.09 19.78
CA GLY A 181 13.97 7.05 18.68
C GLY A 181 13.27 6.58 17.40
N PHE A 182 12.26 5.73 17.53
CA PHE A 182 11.52 5.17 16.39
C PHE A 182 10.18 5.86 16.19
N LYS A 183 9.74 5.93 14.93
CA LYS A 183 8.43 6.44 14.56
C LYS A 183 7.44 5.29 14.38
N GLY A 184 6.21 5.46 14.90
CA GLY A 184 5.10 4.53 14.72
C GLY A 184 3.98 5.09 13.86
N SER A 185 3.26 4.20 13.15
CA SER A 185 2.05 4.51 12.38
C SER A 185 0.84 3.96 13.12
N PHE A 186 -0.07 4.84 13.52
CA PHE A 186 -1.24 4.48 14.33
C PHE A 186 -2.50 4.51 13.49
N MET A 187 -3.06 3.33 13.22
CA MET A 187 -4.34 3.13 12.54
C MET A 187 -5.45 3.44 13.54
N VAL A 188 -6.04 4.63 13.43
CA VAL A 188 -7.01 5.11 14.43
C VAL A 188 -8.44 5.03 13.94
N ASN A 189 -9.36 4.83 14.91
CA ASN A 189 -10.80 4.83 14.71
C ASN A 189 -11.39 6.08 15.37
N PRO A 190 -11.57 7.17 14.61
CA PRO A 190 -11.95 8.46 15.17
C PRO A 190 -13.46 8.65 15.35
N GLY A 191 -14.28 7.71 14.94
CA GLY A 191 -15.72 7.76 15.15
C GLY A 191 -16.10 7.56 16.61
N PRO A 192 -17.26 8.09 17.03
CA PRO A 192 -17.78 7.85 18.37
C PRO A 192 -18.04 6.36 18.60
N LYS A 193 -17.81 5.89 19.82
CA LYS A 193 -18.08 4.50 20.16
C LYS A 193 -19.55 4.17 19.97
N GLU A 194 -19.83 3.21 19.09
CA GLU A 194 -21.22 2.75 18.89
C GLU A 194 -21.76 2.01 20.12
N PRO A 195 -23.04 2.15 20.44
CA PRO A 195 -23.66 1.43 21.55
C PRO A 195 -23.48 -0.09 21.40
N GLY A 196 -23.01 -0.75 22.45
CA GLY A 196 -22.75 -2.19 22.45
C GLY A 196 -21.42 -2.64 21.81
N SER A 197 -20.62 -1.74 21.26
CA SER A 197 -19.28 -2.05 20.78
C SER A 197 -18.39 -2.50 21.93
N ARG A 198 -17.65 -3.62 21.70
CA ARG A 198 -16.63 -4.13 22.64
C ARG A 198 -15.29 -3.43 22.47
N GLN A 199 -15.11 -2.68 21.38
CA GLN A 199 -13.85 -2.02 21.09
C GLN A 199 -13.63 -0.84 22.03
N ASN A 200 -12.40 -0.72 22.53
CA ASN A 200 -12.01 0.31 23.47
C ASN A 200 -11.14 1.34 22.78
N PHE A 201 -11.75 2.13 21.87
CA PHE A 201 -11.05 3.18 21.15
C PHE A 201 -10.76 4.36 22.08
N SER A 202 -9.49 4.76 22.14
CA SER A 202 -9.07 5.92 22.93
C SER A 202 -9.14 7.23 22.18
N PHE A 203 -9.33 7.21 20.84
CA PHE A 203 -9.15 8.39 20.00
C PHE A 203 -10.11 9.53 20.37
N GLU A 204 -11.41 9.23 20.47
CA GLU A 204 -12.41 10.23 20.83
C GLU A 204 -12.18 10.85 22.22
N LEU A 205 -11.86 10.01 23.20
CA LEU A 205 -11.71 10.45 24.60
C LEU A 205 -10.40 11.16 24.90
N ARG A 206 -9.36 10.92 24.07
CA ARG A 206 -7.98 11.38 24.32
C ARG A 206 -7.42 12.17 23.13
N GLN A 207 -8.25 12.89 22.40
CA GLN A 207 -7.84 13.64 21.19
C GLN A 207 -6.67 14.60 21.43
N ALA A 208 -6.64 15.27 22.58
CA ALA A 208 -5.56 16.20 22.92
C ALA A 208 -4.20 15.48 23.02
N GLU A 209 -4.17 14.28 23.56
CA GLU A 209 -2.94 13.49 23.67
C GLU A 209 -2.48 12.94 22.32
N TRP A 210 -3.42 12.49 21.49
CA TRP A 210 -3.14 12.12 20.10
C TRP A 210 -2.57 13.30 19.30
N ALA A 211 -3.18 14.50 19.44
CA ALA A 211 -2.70 15.71 18.79
C ALA A 211 -1.28 16.08 19.24
N ALA A 212 -0.99 16.03 20.55
CA ALA A 212 0.34 16.28 21.09
C ALA A 212 1.38 15.27 20.60
N ALA A 213 1.00 13.99 20.50
CA ALA A 213 1.86 12.94 19.96
C ALA A 213 2.22 13.17 18.48
N VAL A 214 1.25 13.56 17.65
CA VAL A 214 1.49 13.93 16.24
C VAL A 214 2.40 15.15 16.12
N GLN A 215 2.10 16.21 16.88
CA GLN A 215 2.89 17.46 16.84
C GLN A 215 4.34 17.24 17.27
N SER A 216 4.62 16.25 18.12
CA SER A 216 6.00 15.90 18.48
C SER A 216 6.80 15.24 17.35
N GLY A 217 6.16 14.85 16.25
CA GLY A 217 6.78 14.12 15.12
C GLY A 217 7.08 12.65 15.40
N ALA A 218 6.80 12.14 16.62
CA ALA A 218 7.10 10.77 17.02
C ALA A 218 6.18 9.73 16.37
N ILE A 219 5.02 10.16 15.87
CA ILE A 219 4.03 9.28 15.27
C ILE A 219 3.45 9.88 13.99
N GLU A 220 2.84 8.99 13.17
CA GLU A 220 1.84 9.39 12.18
C GLU A 220 0.50 8.74 12.52
N LEU A 221 -0.58 9.40 12.15
CA LEU A 221 -1.93 8.84 12.20
C LEU A 221 -2.30 8.30 10.83
N ALA A 222 -3.04 7.18 10.84
CA ALA A 222 -3.53 6.50 9.66
C ALA A 222 -4.98 6.05 9.88
N ASN A 223 -5.69 5.76 8.80
CA ASN A 223 -7.11 5.52 8.78
C ASN A 223 -7.43 4.04 9.01
N HIS A 224 -8.18 3.73 10.09
CA HIS A 224 -8.69 2.38 10.37
C HIS A 224 -10.22 2.29 10.27
N SER A 225 -10.82 3.12 9.42
CA SER A 225 -12.25 3.44 9.36
C SER A 225 -12.77 4.16 10.63
N ALA A 226 -13.95 4.74 10.54
CA ALA A 226 -14.50 5.50 11.66
C ALA A 226 -14.81 4.60 12.88
N HIS A 227 -15.42 3.43 12.65
CA HIS A 227 -15.98 2.60 13.73
C HIS A 227 -15.50 1.14 13.71
N HIS A 228 -14.64 0.74 12.76
CA HIS A 228 -14.17 -0.64 12.59
C HIS A 228 -15.30 -1.68 12.46
N ARG A 229 -16.37 -1.35 11.77
CA ARG A 229 -17.55 -2.23 11.62
C ARG A 229 -17.79 -2.72 10.19
N GLY A 230 -17.02 -2.20 9.23
CA GLY A 230 -17.27 -2.40 7.81
C GLY A 230 -18.34 -1.47 7.26
N ALA A 231 -18.89 -1.77 6.08
CA ALA A 231 -19.91 -0.96 5.43
C ALA A 231 -20.97 -1.83 4.74
N ARG A 232 -22.21 -1.34 4.68
CA ARG A 232 -23.36 -2.04 4.11
C ARG A 232 -23.68 -1.63 2.68
N ASP A 233 -23.19 -0.49 2.24
CA ASP A 233 -23.36 0.08 0.91
C ASP A 233 -22.30 1.14 0.61
N ASP A 234 -22.33 1.71 -0.60
CA ASP A 234 -21.39 2.72 -1.06
C ASP A 234 -21.38 3.99 -0.20
N ALA A 235 -22.56 4.43 0.27
CA ALA A 235 -22.67 5.64 1.09
C ALA A 235 -22.14 5.41 2.51
N ASP A 236 -22.36 4.22 3.04
CA ASP A 236 -21.83 3.80 4.34
C ASP A 236 -20.30 3.65 4.29
N MET A 237 -19.77 3.06 3.20
CA MET A 237 -18.34 2.97 2.98
C MET A 237 -17.67 4.34 2.83
N ASP A 238 -18.31 5.26 2.12
CA ASP A 238 -17.82 6.63 1.95
C ASP A 238 -17.74 7.38 3.30
N ARG A 239 -18.74 7.17 4.19
CA ARG A 239 -18.71 7.72 5.55
C ARG A 239 -17.62 7.08 6.41
N GLU A 240 -17.57 5.74 6.47
CA GLU A 240 -16.59 5.03 7.30
C GLU A 240 -15.15 5.43 6.98
N ILE A 241 -14.84 5.56 5.70
CA ILE A 241 -13.48 5.92 5.25
C ILE A 241 -13.29 7.44 5.26
N GLY A 242 -14.25 8.21 4.74
CA GLY A 242 -14.14 9.65 4.55
C GLY A 242 -14.17 10.45 5.85
N ASP A 243 -15.11 10.12 6.76
CA ASP A 243 -15.21 10.81 8.05
C ASP A 243 -13.97 10.55 8.92
N ALA A 244 -13.44 9.32 8.89
CA ALA A 244 -12.18 9.00 9.55
C ALA A 244 -11.02 9.82 8.98
N ALA A 245 -10.87 9.88 7.66
CA ALA A 245 -9.82 10.67 7.01
C ALA A 245 -9.92 12.16 7.37
N ALA A 246 -11.14 12.72 7.36
CA ALA A 246 -11.38 14.10 7.72
C ALA A 246 -11.06 14.38 9.20
N ALA A 247 -11.43 13.48 10.11
CA ALA A 247 -11.12 13.60 11.53
C ALA A 247 -9.61 13.58 11.80
N ILE A 248 -8.89 12.66 11.17
CA ILE A 248 -7.43 12.55 11.30
C ILE A 248 -6.74 13.82 10.80
N ARG A 249 -7.12 14.33 9.61
CA ARG A 249 -6.50 15.53 9.04
C ARG A 249 -6.64 16.78 9.87
N ARG A 250 -7.69 16.89 10.68
CA ARG A 250 -7.84 18.02 11.62
C ARG A 250 -6.73 18.09 12.68
N LEU A 251 -6.06 16.94 12.95
CA LEU A 251 -4.98 16.86 13.93
C LEU A 251 -3.59 17.00 13.30
N LEU A 252 -3.48 16.91 11.96
CA LEU A 252 -2.19 16.96 11.30
C LEU A 252 -1.65 18.40 11.24
N PRO A 253 -0.35 18.63 11.51
CA PRO A 253 0.25 19.97 11.53
C PRO A 253 0.50 20.57 10.12
N GLY A 254 -0.06 19.98 9.09
CA GLY A 254 0.20 20.30 7.68
C GLY A 254 1.01 19.22 6.99
N GLY A 255 1.42 19.46 5.74
CA GLY A 255 2.15 18.50 4.92
C GLY A 255 1.22 17.73 3.97
N SER A 256 1.64 16.54 3.54
CA SER A 256 0.85 15.73 2.61
C SER A 256 -0.44 15.25 3.28
N PRO A 257 -1.60 15.39 2.61
CA PRO A 257 -2.87 14.87 3.11
C PRO A 257 -3.02 13.35 2.89
N LEU A 258 -2.05 12.68 2.26
CA LEU A 258 -2.08 11.26 1.95
C LEU A 258 -1.97 10.41 3.23
N LEU A 259 -2.96 9.56 3.48
CA LEU A 259 -3.00 8.68 4.65
C LEU A 259 -3.01 7.20 4.23
N ALA A 260 -2.40 6.36 5.04
CA ALA A 260 -2.60 4.91 4.94
C ALA A 260 -4.03 4.55 5.35
N LEU A 261 -4.64 3.61 4.63
CA LEU A 261 -5.93 2.99 4.97
C LEU A 261 -5.72 1.52 5.28
N ASN A 262 -6.22 1.09 6.45
CA ASN A 262 -6.42 -0.32 6.77
C ASN A 262 -7.90 -0.56 7.06
N LEU A 263 -8.55 -1.40 6.25
CA LEU A 263 -9.97 -1.70 6.38
C LEU A 263 -10.32 -2.59 7.59
N GLY A 264 -9.32 -3.17 8.25
CA GLY A 264 -9.47 -3.96 9.46
C GLY A 264 -9.85 -5.42 9.25
N GLY A 265 -9.29 -6.28 10.10
CA GLY A 265 -9.65 -7.69 10.18
C GLY A 265 -11.04 -7.90 10.78
N GLY A 266 -11.73 -8.98 10.37
CA GLY A 266 -13.06 -9.31 10.89
C GLY A 266 -14.20 -8.40 10.40
N THR A 267 -13.90 -7.39 9.56
CA THR A 267 -14.89 -6.47 8.99
C THR A 267 -15.41 -6.96 7.64
N ARG A 268 -16.64 -6.56 7.31
CA ARG A 268 -17.27 -6.83 6.01
C ARG A 268 -17.65 -5.53 5.33
N TRP A 269 -17.24 -5.40 4.09
CA TRP A 269 -17.40 -4.20 3.28
C TRP A 269 -18.25 -4.52 2.05
N GLN A 270 -19.42 -3.87 1.93
CA GLN A 270 -20.28 -4.01 0.76
C GLN A 270 -20.22 -2.73 -0.06
N THR A 271 -19.80 -2.87 -1.32
CA THR A 271 -19.69 -1.75 -2.26
C THR A 271 -19.95 -2.20 -3.68
N SER A 272 -20.54 -1.33 -4.50
CA SER A 272 -20.64 -1.50 -5.94
C SER A 272 -19.47 -0.85 -6.70
N ARG A 273 -18.57 -0.18 -5.98
CA ARG A 273 -17.43 0.55 -6.54
C ARG A 273 -16.12 -0.16 -6.25
N THR A 274 -15.08 0.23 -6.96
CA THR A 274 -13.70 -0.19 -6.70
C THR A 274 -13.18 0.44 -5.40
N LEU A 275 -12.21 -0.21 -4.72
CA LEU A 275 -11.54 0.43 -3.58
C LEU A 275 -10.77 1.68 -4.03
N ARG A 276 -10.21 1.65 -5.24
CA ARG A 276 -9.54 2.80 -5.86
C ARG A 276 -10.39 4.06 -5.83
N HIS A 277 -11.69 3.94 -6.10
CA HIS A 277 -12.61 5.08 -6.04
C HIS A 277 -12.57 5.82 -4.69
N TYR A 278 -12.54 5.08 -3.57
CA TYR A 278 -12.46 5.66 -2.22
C TYR A 278 -11.06 6.13 -1.87
N LEU A 279 -10.02 5.39 -2.30
CA LEU A 279 -8.63 5.79 -2.10
C LEU A 279 -8.34 7.14 -2.75
N ASP A 280 -8.73 7.30 -4.01
CA ASP A 280 -8.50 8.54 -4.77
C ASP A 280 -9.36 9.69 -4.21
N ARG A 281 -10.65 9.42 -3.95
CA ARG A 281 -11.57 10.43 -3.40
C ARG A 281 -11.11 10.99 -2.06
N HIS A 282 -10.58 10.15 -1.20
CA HIS A 282 -10.17 10.52 0.15
C HIS A 282 -8.65 10.66 0.33
N GLN A 283 -7.88 10.64 -0.78
CA GLN A 283 -6.41 10.77 -0.76
C GLN A 283 -5.76 9.76 0.20
N LEU A 284 -6.03 8.48 -0.06
CA LEU A 284 -5.57 7.36 0.76
C LEU A 284 -4.75 6.38 -0.10
N PHE A 285 -3.97 5.55 0.56
CA PHE A 285 -3.39 4.35 -0.06
C PHE A 285 -3.71 3.11 0.77
N ASP A 286 -3.87 1.97 0.09
CA ASP A 286 -4.21 0.71 0.75
C ASP A 286 -3.01 0.13 1.52
N ALA A 287 -3.21 -0.10 2.80
CA ALA A 287 -2.28 -0.72 3.72
C ALA A 287 -2.89 -1.91 4.48
N SER A 288 -4.04 -2.42 4.01
CA SER A 288 -4.83 -3.44 4.71
C SER A 288 -4.12 -4.80 4.79
N SER A 289 -3.24 -5.13 3.84
CA SER A 289 -2.60 -6.44 3.77
C SER A 289 -1.07 -6.36 3.75
N GLY A 290 -0.41 -7.52 3.89
CA GLY A 290 1.04 -7.67 3.69
C GLY A 290 1.90 -7.21 4.86
N SER A 291 1.38 -7.20 6.09
CA SER A 291 2.14 -6.96 7.33
C SER A 291 2.26 -8.21 8.18
N LEU A 292 3.37 -8.35 8.90
CA LEU A 292 3.60 -9.40 9.88
C LEU A 292 2.90 -9.03 11.19
N GLY A 293 1.94 -9.85 11.64
CA GLY A 293 1.32 -9.71 12.96
C GLY A 293 2.30 -10.05 14.07
N MET A 294 2.35 -9.20 15.10
CA MET A 294 3.32 -9.32 16.18
C MET A 294 2.70 -9.64 17.54
N ASP A 295 1.39 -9.84 17.61
CA ASP A 295 0.71 -10.20 18.84
C ASP A 295 1.15 -11.58 19.34
N ASP A 296 1.28 -11.75 20.64
CA ASP A 296 1.81 -12.95 21.29
C ASP A 296 0.97 -14.20 21.00
N VAL A 297 -0.32 -14.03 20.69
CA VAL A 297 -1.23 -15.13 20.32
C VAL A 297 -0.76 -15.91 19.09
N TYR A 298 0.03 -15.29 18.21
CA TYR A 298 0.59 -15.98 17.03
C TYR A 298 1.84 -16.82 17.37
N GLY A 299 2.41 -16.71 18.57
CA GLY A 299 3.61 -17.41 19.02
C GLY A 299 4.89 -17.04 18.25
N GLY A 300 6.04 -17.09 18.91
CA GLY A 300 7.36 -16.94 18.29
C GLY A 300 7.57 -15.67 17.45
N ARG A 301 6.92 -14.56 17.80
CA ARG A 301 6.88 -13.35 16.93
C ARG A 301 8.21 -12.63 16.83
N VAL A 302 9.01 -12.60 17.88
CA VAL A 302 10.35 -12.00 17.85
C VAL A 302 11.24 -12.72 16.85
N GLU A 303 11.20 -14.06 16.83
CA GLU A 303 11.94 -14.88 15.87
C GLU A 303 11.39 -14.70 14.43
N ALA A 304 10.06 -14.65 14.26
CA ALA A 304 9.46 -14.38 12.97
C ALA A 304 9.87 -13.00 12.40
N LEU A 305 10.00 -11.98 13.27
CA LEU A 305 10.51 -10.68 12.90
C LEU A 305 11.98 -10.75 12.45
N ARG A 306 12.82 -11.50 13.18
CA ARG A 306 14.23 -11.67 12.81
C ARG A 306 14.36 -12.22 11.39
N VAL A 307 13.65 -13.30 11.09
CA VAL A 307 13.62 -13.90 9.73
C VAL A 307 13.08 -12.93 8.68
N ALA A 308 12.02 -12.18 9.03
CA ALA A 308 11.46 -11.18 8.12
C ALA A 308 12.45 -10.05 7.84
N LEU A 309 13.14 -9.51 8.84
CA LEU A 309 14.14 -8.45 8.68
C LEU A 309 15.30 -8.91 7.79
N GLU A 310 15.86 -10.09 8.03
CA GLU A 310 16.93 -10.66 7.21
C GLU A 310 16.53 -10.74 5.74
N ARG A 311 15.34 -11.31 5.46
CA ARG A 311 14.81 -11.41 4.10
C ARG A 311 14.57 -10.06 3.44
N HIS A 312 14.07 -9.06 4.19
CA HIS A 312 13.78 -7.75 3.63
C HIS A 312 15.06 -6.95 3.41
N LEU A 313 16.06 -7.07 4.27
CA LEU A 313 17.38 -6.50 4.07
C LEU A 313 18.08 -7.08 2.82
N GLU A 314 18.06 -8.42 2.68
CA GLU A 314 18.65 -9.09 1.52
C GLU A 314 18.02 -8.63 0.20
N ARG A 315 16.72 -8.40 0.18
CA ARG A 315 15.96 -8.06 -1.03
C ARG A 315 15.71 -6.57 -1.24
N GLY A 316 16.12 -5.73 -0.31
CA GLY A 316 15.85 -4.30 -0.38
C GLY A 316 14.36 -3.94 -0.30
N LEU A 317 13.58 -4.64 0.52
CA LEU A 317 12.13 -4.49 0.60
C LEU A 317 11.68 -3.66 1.80
N TRP A 318 10.41 -3.26 1.76
CA TRP A 318 9.71 -2.65 2.91
C TRP A 318 9.14 -3.73 3.82
N CYS A 319 9.69 -3.90 5.02
CA CYS A 319 9.15 -4.73 6.08
C CYS A 319 8.03 -3.97 6.80
N ARG A 320 6.83 -4.54 6.83
CA ARG A 320 5.68 -4.00 7.56
C ARG A 320 5.33 -4.93 8.70
N VAL A 321 5.23 -4.40 9.91
CA VAL A 321 4.79 -5.16 11.09
C VAL A 321 3.62 -4.45 11.74
N HIS A 322 2.71 -5.20 12.37
CA HIS A 322 1.60 -4.62 13.10
C HIS A 322 1.38 -5.26 14.46
N TYR A 323 0.91 -4.44 15.37
CA TYR A 323 0.47 -4.79 16.71
C TYR A 323 -0.95 -4.25 16.94
N HIS A 324 -1.65 -4.84 17.91
CA HIS A 324 -2.86 -4.24 18.47
C HIS A 324 -2.51 -3.54 19.79
N SER A 325 -2.66 -4.19 20.91
CA SER A 325 -2.40 -3.60 22.23
C SER A 325 -1.13 -4.14 22.86
N ILE A 326 -0.41 -3.31 23.64
CA ILE A 326 0.85 -3.66 24.29
C ILE A 326 0.74 -3.50 25.82
N GLY A 327 1.15 -4.51 26.56
CA GLY A 327 1.20 -4.50 28.01
C GLY A 327 0.84 -5.84 28.64
N GLU A 328 0.84 -5.92 29.97
CA GLU A 328 0.46 -7.12 30.68
C GLU A 328 -1.00 -7.49 30.42
N GLY A 329 -1.27 -8.75 30.05
CA GLY A 329 -2.60 -9.26 29.73
C GLY A 329 -3.22 -8.71 28.43
N LEU A 330 -2.45 -8.00 27.61
CA LEU A 330 -2.87 -7.47 26.32
C LEU A 330 -2.35 -8.34 25.16
N ALA A 331 -2.63 -7.91 23.90
CA ALA A 331 -2.33 -8.70 22.69
C ALA A 331 -0.83 -9.04 22.55
N ALA A 332 0.06 -8.13 22.93
CA ALA A 332 1.49 -8.40 23.04
C ALA A 332 2.00 -7.91 24.40
N SER A 333 2.90 -8.67 25.01
CA SER A 333 3.59 -8.27 26.23
C SER A 333 4.61 -7.15 25.95
N GLU A 334 4.83 -6.25 26.92
CA GLU A 334 5.85 -5.23 26.79
C GLU A 334 7.25 -5.84 26.60
N ALA A 335 7.52 -6.98 27.25
CA ALA A 335 8.79 -7.69 27.11
C ALA A 335 9.05 -8.13 25.67
N ASN A 336 8.07 -8.74 25.00
CA ASN A 336 8.19 -9.15 23.60
C ASN A 336 8.25 -7.95 22.64
N PHE A 337 7.50 -6.89 22.95
CA PHE A 337 7.58 -5.63 22.17
C PHE A 337 8.99 -5.03 22.26
N ARG A 338 9.56 -4.88 23.45
CA ARG A 338 10.93 -4.37 23.62
C ARG A 338 11.98 -5.28 22.96
N ALA A 339 11.84 -6.60 23.07
CA ALA A 339 12.73 -7.55 22.39
C ALA A 339 12.68 -7.39 20.86
N ALA A 340 11.50 -7.17 20.30
CA ALA A 340 11.35 -6.87 18.87
C ALA A 340 12.02 -5.56 18.48
N LEU A 341 11.86 -4.49 19.28
CA LEU A 341 12.51 -3.19 19.03
C LEU A 341 14.03 -3.27 19.18
N ASP A 342 14.55 -4.11 20.07
CA ASP A 342 15.99 -4.36 20.18
C ASP A 342 16.57 -5.02 18.92
N LEU A 343 15.87 -5.98 18.32
CA LEU A 343 16.25 -6.53 17.00
C LEU A 343 16.27 -5.46 15.90
N VAL A 344 15.26 -4.59 15.86
CA VAL A 344 15.19 -3.48 14.91
C VAL A 344 16.36 -2.52 15.13
N ARG A 345 16.66 -2.17 16.39
CA ARG A 345 17.78 -1.27 16.75
C ARG A 345 19.13 -1.83 16.33
N GLN A 346 19.33 -3.14 16.43
CA GLN A 346 20.56 -3.80 15.94
C GLN A 346 20.77 -3.65 14.42
N GLN A 347 19.71 -3.41 13.66
CA GLN A 347 19.74 -3.23 12.20
C GLN A 347 19.49 -1.77 11.77
N GLN A 348 19.40 -0.81 12.69
CA GLN A 348 19.01 0.58 12.40
C GLN A 348 19.91 1.27 11.36
N ASP A 349 21.20 0.89 11.29
CA ASP A 349 22.12 1.45 10.30
C ASP A 349 21.78 1.02 8.86
N LYS A 350 21.08 -0.11 8.69
CA LYS A 350 20.66 -0.66 7.41
C LYS A 350 19.20 -0.41 7.10
N LEU A 351 18.38 -0.10 8.12
CA LEU A 351 16.94 0.09 7.99
C LEU A 351 16.54 1.58 8.01
N TRP A 352 15.71 1.97 7.07
CA TRP A 352 14.95 3.20 7.18
C TRP A 352 13.68 2.94 7.98
N ILE A 353 13.69 3.31 9.26
CA ILE A 353 12.56 3.17 10.17
C ILE A 353 11.75 4.45 10.09
N ALA A 354 10.56 4.37 9.50
CA ALA A 354 9.74 5.55 9.19
C ALA A 354 8.25 5.23 9.22
N GLY A 355 7.43 6.26 9.14
CA GLY A 355 5.99 6.12 8.99
C GLY A 355 5.59 5.47 7.66
N MET A 356 4.45 4.78 7.65
CA MET A 356 3.95 4.10 6.45
C MET A 356 3.74 5.07 5.29
N SER A 357 3.22 6.27 5.57
CA SER A 357 2.99 7.30 4.55
C SER A 357 4.30 7.81 3.96
N GLU A 358 5.34 8.02 4.77
CA GLU A 358 6.66 8.44 4.29
C GLU A 358 7.27 7.40 3.36
N ILE A 359 7.23 6.11 3.76
CA ILE A 359 7.78 5.02 2.96
C ILE A 359 6.99 4.85 1.65
N HIS A 360 5.66 4.89 1.72
CA HIS A 360 4.81 4.79 0.54
C HIS A 360 5.04 5.94 -0.44
N GLN A 361 5.12 7.18 0.06
CA GLN A 361 5.40 8.35 -0.77
C GLN A 361 6.74 8.21 -1.49
N TYR A 362 7.79 7.79 -0.76
CA TYR A 362 9.12 7.58 -1.34
C TYR A 362 9.09 6.54 -2.45
N GLN A 363 8.54 5.36 -2.19
CA GLN A 363 8.48 4.27 -3.16
C GLN A 363 7.68 4.63 -4.41
N THR A 364 6.54 5.30 -4.22
CA THR A 364 5.65 5.67 -5.33
C THR A 364 6.29 6.75 -6.20
N ALA A 365 6.89 7.76 -5.58
CA ALA A 365 7.64 8.79 -6.32
C ALA A 365 8.84 8.18 -7.06
N LEU A 366 9.63 7.32 -6.39
CA LEU A 366 10.76 6.63 -7.00
C LEU A 366 10.33 5.72 -8.18
N ALA A 367 9.21 5.01 -8.04
CA ALA A 367 8.71 4.15 -9.10
C ALA A 367 8.35 4.90 -10.38
N SER A 368 7.99 6.18 -10.29
CA SER A 368 7.67 7.05 -11.45
C SER A 368 8.83 7.97 -11.86
N ALA A 369 9.94 7.96 -11.10
CA ALA A 369 11.04 8.90 -11.31
C ALA A 369 11.99 8.46 -12.42
N ARG A 370 12.51 9.45 -13.17
CA ARG A 370 13.53 9.28 -14.22
C ARG A 370 14.58 10.35 -14.10
N LEU A 371 15.80 10.00 -14.47
CA LEU A 371 16.90 10.94 -14.70
C LEU A 371 17.15 11.02 -16.20
N ARG A 372 17.05 12.22 -16.76
CA ARG A 372 17.33 12.46 -18.18
C ARG A 372 18.52 13.38 -18.29
N GLN A 373 19.58 12.91 -18.96
CA GLN A 373 20.74 13.74 -19.26
C GLN A 373 20.37 14.82 -20.27
N GLU A 374 20.73 16.08 -19.96
CA GLU A 374 20.55 17.22 -20.86
C GLU A 374 21.90 17.67 -21.44
N ASP A 375 22.96 17.70 -20.63
CA ASP A 375 24.31 18.07 -21.06
C ASP A 375 25.36 17.39 -20.16
N ALA A 376 26.55 17.10 -20.72
CA ALA A 376 27.67 16.57 -19.96
C ALA A 376 29.02 17.02 -20.55
N THR A 377 29.82 17.66 -19.71
CA THR A 377 31.21 18.02 -20.00
C THR A 377 32.11 17.54 -18.86
N THR A 378 33.43 17.64 -19.03
CA THR A 378 34.38 17.24 -17.98
C THR A 378 34.04 17.96 -16.67
N GLY A 379 33.82 17.20 -15.61
CA GLY A 379 33.49 17.74 -14.27
C GLY A 379 32.10 18.35 -14.14
N ARG A 380 31.22 18.23 -15.15
CA ARG A 380 29.88 18.80 -15.12
C ARG A 380 28.86 17.88 -15.78
N LEU A 381 27.75 17.64 -15.09
CA LEU A 381 26.59 16.91 -15.59
C LEU A 381 25.32 17.72 -15.33
N THR A 382 24.57 18.02 -16.38
CA THR A 382 23.24 18.64 -16.28
C THR A 382 22.20 17.58 -16.58
N PHE A 383 21.24 17.41 -15.69
CA PHE A 383 20.17 16.43 -15.84
C PHE A 383 18.83 16.95 -15.32
N LYS A 384 17.76 16.42 -15.89
CA LYS A 384 16.41 16.66 -15.46
C LYS A 384 15.93 15.48 -14.61
N LEU A 385 15.38 15.76 -13.43
CA LEU A 385 14.55 14.83 -12.69
C LEU A 385 13.11 14.95 -13.21
N GLU A 386 12.53 13.86 -13.65
CA GLU A 386 11.11 13.75 -14.00
C GLU A 386 10.45 12.82 -12.98
N VAL A 387 9.28 13.21 -12.45
CA VAL A 387 8.49 12.44 -11.48
C VAL A 387 7.03 12.54 -11.88
N GLY A 388 6.35 11.40 -11.98
CA GLY A 388 4.96 11.32 -12.43
C GLY A 388 3.91 11.40 -11.31
N THR A 389 4.31 11.62 -10.07
CA THR A 389 3.39 11.75 -8.93
C THR A 389 3.01 13.21 -8.66
N ASP A 390 1.84 13.42 -8.05
CA ASP A 390 1.44 14.72 -7.54
C ASP A 390 2.32 15.11 -6.33
N PRO A 391 3.12 16.18 -6.40
CA PRO A 391 4.01 16.59 -5.32
C PRO A 391 3.27 17.10 -4.07
N ALA A 392 1.98 17.41 -4.15
CA ALA A 392 1.16 17.74 -2.99
C ALA A 392 0.84 16.50 -2.12
N LEU A 393 0.76 15.33 -2.77
CA LEU A 393 0.50 14.04 -2.09
C LEU A 393 1.80 13.29 -1.79
N TYR A 394 2.78 13.35 -2.68
CA TYR A 394 4.03 12.58 -2.61
C TYR A 394 5.21 13.54 -2.42
N ALA A 395 5.33 14.06 -1.19
CA ALA A 395 6.32 15.09 -0.85
C ALA A 395 7.66 14.56 -0.29
N GLN A 396 7.75 13.24 -0.01
CA GLN A 396 8.96 12.64 0.56
C GLN A 396 10.15 12.75 -0.42
N PRO A 397 11.27 13.42 -0.02
CA PRO A 397 12.40 13.64 -0.90
C PRO A 397 13.05 12.34 -1.39
N LEU A 398 13.41 12.28 -2.67
CA LEU A 398 14.20 11.20 -3.27
C LEU A 398 15.69 11.40 -2.95
N SER A 399 16.40 10.32 -2.70
CA SER A 399 17.83 10.33 -2.45
C SER A 399 18.61 10.12 -3.76
N LEU A 400 19.38 11.12 -4.17
CA LEU A 400 20.34 11.01 -5.27
C LEU A 400 21.70 10.61 -4.72
N GLU A 401 22.22 9.47 -5.13
CA GLU A 401 23.60 9.06 -4.85
C GLU A 401 24.51 9.50 -5.99
N VAL A 402 25.67 10.04 -5.62
CA VAL A 402 26.68 10.54 -6.53
C VAL A 402 28.03 9.90 -6.22
N THR A 403 28.61 9.26 -7.24
CA THR A 403 30.01 8.81 -7.23
C THR A 403 30.80 9.73 -8.14
N PRO A 404 31.65 10.59 -7.60
CA PRO A 404 32.50 11.51 -8.40
C PRO A 404 33.65 10.76 -9.08
N PRO A 405 34.26 11.33 -10.13
CA PRO A 405 35.46 10.81 -10.71
C PRO A 405 36.63 10.86 -9.71
N ALA A 406 37.61 10.02 -9.90
CA ALA A 406 38.82 9.99 -9.08
C ALA A 406 39.51 11.38 -9.07
N GLY A 407 39.88 11.84 -7.87
CA GLY A 407 40.59 13.13 -7.70
C GLY A 407 39.66 14.32 -7.45
N ALA A 408 38.37 14.19 -7.59
CA ALA A 408 37.42 15.26 -7.22
C ALA A 408 37.43 15.47 -5.71
N LYS A 409 37.67 16.72 -5.27
CA LYS A 409 37.68 17.10 -3.84
C LYS A 409 36.33 17.57 -3.35
N ARG A 410 35.53 18.13 -4.24
CA ARG A 410 34.20 18.66 -3.91
C ARG A 410 33.19 18.35 -5.00
N VAL A 411 31.96 18.10 -4.58
CA VAL A 411 30.82 17.93 -5.47
C VAL A 411 29.75 18.92 -5.06
N VAL A 412 29.27 19.70 -6.01
CA VAL A 412 28.22 20.71 -5.81
C VAL A 412 27.04 20.35 -6.69
N LEU A 413 25.85 20.26 -6.09
CA LEU A 413 24.59 20.08 -6.79
C LEU A 413 23.76 21.36 -6.72
N VAL A 414 23.43 21.92 -7.88
CA VAL A 414 22.63 23.14 -7.99
C VAL A 414 21.33 22.82 -8.73
N ARG A 415 20.19 23.17 -8.14
CA ARG A 415 18.90 23.13 -8.81
C ARG A 415 18.71 24.41 -9.64
N GLU A 416 17.89 24.35 -10.69
CA GLU A 416 17.44 25.52 -11.45
C GLU A 416 17.01 26.66 -10.51
N GLY A 417 17.32 27.91 -10.93
CA GLY A 417 17.20 29.09 -10.04
C GLY A 417 18.37 29.33 -9.11
N GLY A 418 19.47 28.55 -9.25
CA GLY A 418 20.73 28.80 -8.51
C GLY A 418 20.74 28.26 -7.07
N VAL A 419 19.78 27.42 -6.69
CA VAL A 419 19.69 26.87 -5.33
C VAL A 419 20.66 25.70 -5.16
N GLU A 420 21.72 25.88 -4.36
CA GLU A 420 22.64 24.81 -4.00
C GLU A 420 21.98 23.86 -3.01
N ILE A 421 22.08 22.55 -3.26
CA ILE A 421 21.59 21.49 -2.39
C ILE A 421 22.78 20.94 -1.59
N ALA A 422 22.67 21.03 -0.27
CA ALA A 422 23.71 20.51 0.61
C ALA A 422 23.78 18.97 0.55
N PRO A 423 24.99 18.38 0.48
CA PRO A 423 25.14 16.95 0.57
C PRO A 423 24.82 16.43 1.98
N GLN A 424 24.26 15.23 2.04
CA GLN A 424 24.13 14.46 3.28
C GLN A 424 25.45 13.73 3.57
N ALA A 425 25.77 13.53 4.83
CA ALA A 425 26.98 12.79 5.24
C ALA A 425 26.95 11.34 4.73
N GLY A 426 28.08 10.83 4.27
CA GLY A 426 28.26 9.43 3.87
C GLY A 426 29.00 9.21 2.55
N SER A 427 29.30 7.95 2.26
CA SER A 427 29.88 7.50 0.99
C SER A 427 28.99 6.39 0.43
N PRO A 428 28.50 6.50 -0.84
CA PRO A 428 28.64 7.64 -1.75
C PRO A 428 27.99 8.92 -1.22
N LEU A 429 28.32 10.06 -1.84
CA LEU A 429 27.65 11.34 -1.52
C LEU A 429 26.16 11.25 -1.86
N ARG A 430 25.33 11.85 -1.02
CA ARG A 430 23.86 11.83 -1.18
C ARG A 430 23.26 13.22 -1.13
N PHE A 431 22.22 13.44 -1.93
CA PHE A 431 21.46 14.68 -1.97
C PHE A 431 19.96 14.35 -1.89
N ALA A 432 19.22 15.13 -1.10
CA ALA A 432 17.76 15.01 -1.01
C ALA A 432 17.11 15.88 -2.08
N LEU A 433 16.44 15.24 -3.04
CA LEU A 433 15.75 15.91 -4.15
C LEU A 433 14.25 15.96 -3.89
N PRO A 434 13.61 17.15 -3.91
CA PRO A 434 12.15 17.23 -3.91
C PRO A 434 11.56 16.37 -5.05
N PRO A 435 10.52 15.56 -4.80
CA PRO A 435 9.94 14.65 -5.80
C PRO A 435 9.03 15.41 -6.78
N ARG A 436 9.63 16.29 -7.56
CA ARG A 436 8.98 17.10 -8.60
C ARG A 436 9.91 17.33 -9.77
N PRO A 437 9.40 17.53 -10.99
CA PRO A 437 10.23 17.85 -12.13
C PRO A 437 11.10 19.08 -11.88
N ALA A 438 12.41 18.96 -12.13
CA ALA A 438 13.36 20.05 -11.99
C ALA A 438 14.66 19.76 -12.75
N LEU A 439 15.36 20.81 -13.16
CA LEU A 439 16.68 20.74 -13.77
C LEU A 439 17.74 20.87 -12.68
N TYR A 440 18.77 20.02 -12.75
CA TYR A 440 19.90 19.98 -11.82
C TYR A 440 21.21 20.04 -12.57
N GLN A 441 22.18 20.71 -11.99
CA GLN A 441 23.54 20.74 -12.45
C GLN A 441 24.49 20.24 -11.34
N LEU A 442 25.18 19.14 -11.65
CA LEU A 442 26.22 18.60 -10.80
C LEU A 442 27.59 19.11 -11.30
N ARG A 443 28.42 19.60 -10.41
CA ARG A 443 29.78 20.07 -10.69
C ARG A 443 30.76 19.40 -9.75
N THR A 444 31.96 19.05 -10.27
CA THR A 444 33.08 18.59 -9.46
C THR A 444 34.21 19.60 -9.53
N GLU A 445 34.82 19.84 -8.39
CA GLU A 445 36.01 20.69 -8.25
C GLU A 445 37.22 19.79 -7.98
N PRO A 446 38.38 20.06 -8.63
CA PRO A 446 39.60 19.28 -8.48
C PRO A 446 40.21 19.37 -7.09
#